data_685cdeec199823af719fbf4cb454a201
#
_entry.id   685cdeec199823af719fbf4cb454a201
#
_cell.length_a   1.000
_cell.length_b   1.000
_cell.length_c   1.000
_cell.angle_alpha   90.00
_cell.angle_beta   90.00
_cell.angle_gamma   90.00
#
_symmetry.space_group_name_H-M   'P 1'
#
loop_
_entity.id
_entity.type
_entity.pdbx_description
1 polymer ?
#
loop_
_entity_poly.entity_id
_entity_poly.type
_entity_poly.pdbx_seq_one_letter_code
_entity_poly.pdbx_strand_id
1 'polypeptide(L)'
;MQAFELSSVRGLAAVVGMALCLSACEVRPLYGPTTMGVPLADELKAIEIPPIPDRIGHYVRNELIFAFNGTGSETTPARYRLDVKLKERVQSPIIDTVTGRATSATVFMDAEYKLTALATRKEVTSGTLMQIASYDRFSNRLSNVRAARDGEIRDAKTIADEIRNKISMELAFRDPSKDKEPTPLVAPPPPNAADFPHAQGEPGGK
;
A
#
# COMPACT_ATOMS: atom_id res chain seq x y z
N MET A 1 -57.64 34.23 -5.30
CA MET A 1 -56.35 34.42 -5.99
C MET A 1 -55.11 34.27 -5.08
N GLN A 2 -55.21 34.35 -3.75
CA GLN A 2 -54.05 34.23 -2.84
C GLN A 2 -53.52 32.80 -2.58
N ALA A 3 -54.32 31.75 -2.86
CA ALA A 3 -53.89 30.37 -2.61
C ALA A 3 -52.93 29.80 -3.68
N PHE A 4 -52.88 30.41 -4.87
CA PHE A 4 -52.04 29.97 -5.97
C PHE A 4 -50.59 30.46 -5.81
N GLU A 5 -50.38 31.60 -5.21
CA GLU A 5 -49.07 32.19 -4.94
C GLU A 5 -48.30 31.41 -3.86
N LEU A 6 -49.00 30.91 -2.81
CA LEU A 6 -48.34 30.16 -1.73
C LEU A 6 -47.83 28.80 -2.19
N SER A 7 -48.44 28.16 -3.18
CA SER A 7 -48.02 26.85 -3.67
C SER A 7 -46.76 26.96 -4.52
N SER A 8 -46.63 28.03 -5.32
CA SER A 8 -45.45 28.28 -6.16
C SER A 8 -44.18 28.61 -5.32
N VAL A 9 -44.37 29.39 -4.24
CA VAL A 9 -43.28 29.74 -3.31
C VAL A 9 -42.78 28.50 -2.56
N ARG A 10 -43.68 27.59 -2.16
CA ARG A 10 -43.31 26.32 -1.52
C ARG A 10 -42.58 25.38 -2.47
N GLY A 11 -42.98 25.31 -3.75
CA GLY A 11 -42.29 24.57 -4.77
C GLY A 11 -40.89 25.10 -5.04
N LEU A 12 -40.75 26.43 -5.14
CA LEU A 12 -39.44 27.06 -5.36
C LEU A 12 -38.50 26.84 -4.17
N ALA A 13 -39.00 26.96 -2.93
CA ALA A 13 -38.21 26.70 -1.74
C ALA A 13 -37.72 25.23 -1.65
N ALA A 14 -38.57 24.26 -2.05
CA ALA A 14 -38.18 22.85 -2.09
C ALA A 14 -37.09 22.57 -3.14
N VAL A 15 -37.19 23.20 -4.32
CA VAL A 15 -36.16 23.05 -5.38
C VAL A 15 -34.85 23.69 -4.95
N VAL A 16 -34.87 24.88 -4.35
CA VAL A 16 -33.67 25.53 -3.82
C VAL A 16 -33.06 24.74 -2.67
N GLY A 17 -33.86 24.18 -1.78
CA GLY A 17 -33.37 23.29 -0.71
C GLY A 17 -32.70 22.03 -1.24
N MET A 18 -33.25 21.40 -2.30
CA MET A 18 -32.71 20.22 -2.93
C MET A 18 -31.41 20.52 -3.70
N ALA A 19 -31.32 21.71 -4.34
CA ALA A 19 -30.10 22.16 -5.00
C ALA A 19 -28.94 22.43 -4.03
N LEU A 20 -29.22 22.94 -2.84
CA LEU A 20 -28.26 23.17 -1.77
C LEU A 20 -27.75 21.86 -1.15
N CYS A 21 -28.56 20.81 -1.08
CA CYS A 21 -28.10 19.49 -0.63
C CYS A 21 -27.15 18.79 -1.63
N LEU A 22 -27.30 19.04 -2.93
CA LEU A 22 -26.40 18.47 -3.95
C LEU A 22 -25.02 19.14 -3.99
N SER A 23 -24.88 20.38 -3.53
CA SER A 23 -23.58 21.07 -3.48
C SER A 23 -22.71 20.67 -2.27
N ALA A 24 -23.23 19.88 -1.33
CA ALA A 24 -22.47 19.41 -0.16
C ALA A 24 -21.50 18.25 -0.45
N CYS A 25 -21.54 17.63 -1.65
CA CYS A 25 -20.59 16.64 -2.06
C CYS A 25 -19.31 17.33 -2.59
N GLU A 26 -18.34 17.56 -1.72
CA GLU A 26 -17.00 18.02 -2.13
C GLU A 26 -16.28 16.89 -2.86
N VAL A 27 -16.31 16.90 -4.19
CA VAL A 27 -15.52 15.98 -5.02
C VAL A 27 -14.11 16.56 -5.15
N ARG A 28 -13.18 16.03 -4.38
CA ARG A 28 -11.75 16.35 -4.56
C ARG A 28 -11.15 15.42 -5.61
N PRO A 29 -10.58 15.96 -6.70
CA PRO A 29 -9.89 15.13 -7.66
C PRO A 29 -8.66 14.48 -7.00
N LEU A 30 -8.50 13.16 -7.18
CA LEU A 30 -7.39 12.39 -6.57
C LEU A 30 -6.00 12.94 -6.97
N TYR A 31 -5.89 13.56 -8.12
CA TYR A 31 -4.65 14.17 -8.63
C TYR A 31 -4.59 15.70 -8.46
N GLY A 32 -5.47 16.27 -7.67
CA GLY A 32 -5.41 17.67 -7.27
C GLY A 32 -4.27 17.97 -6.30
N PRO A 33 -4.10 19.24 -5.91
CA PRO A 33 -3.15 19.56 -4.85
C PRO A 33 -3.54 18.85 -3.55
N THR A 34 -2.54 18.35 -2.82
CA THR A 34 -2.71 17.75 -1.51
C THR A 34 -3.29 18.77 -0.52
N THR A 35 -3.75 18.32 0.64
CA THR A 35 -4.19 19.23 1.73
C THR A 35 -3.09 20.23 2.15
N MET A 36 -1.83 19.94 1.84
CA MET A 36 -0.66 20.82 2.06
C MET A 36 -0.38 21.79 0.91
N GLY A 37 -1.20 21.79 -0.16
CA GLY A 37 -1.01 22.67 -1.33
C GLY A 37 0.10 22.24 -2.28
N VAL A 38 0.76 21.10 -2.03
CA VAL A 38 1.79 20.54 -2.91
C VAL A 38 1.11 19.62 -3.95
N PRO A 39 1.49 19.68 -5.23
CA PRO A 39 0.98 18.73 -6.21
C PRO A 39 1.27 17.28 -5.80
N LEU A 40 0.26 16.41 -5.82
CA LEU A 40 0.42 15.00 -5.45
C LEU A 40 1.50 14.30 -6.29
N ALA A 41 1.62 14.68 -7.56
CA ALA A 41 2.65 14.13 -8.45
C ALA A 41 4.08 14.38 -7.93
N ASP A 42 4.33 15.53 -7.32
CA ASP A 42 5.67 15.87 -6.78
C ASP A 42 5.93 15.13 -5.45
N GLU A 43 4.89 14.87 -4.66
CA GLU A 43 4.98 14.01 -3.49
C GLU A 43 5.32 12.56 -3.88
N LEU A 44 4.69 12.03 -4.93
CA LEU A 44 4.92 10.67 -5.41
C LEU A 44 6.34 10.50 -5.98
N LYS A 45 6.86 11.50 -6.70
CA LYS A 45 8.24 11.51 -7.21
C LYS A 45 9.29 11.55 -6.10
N ALA A 46 8.93 12.03 -4.92
CA ALA A 46 9.81 12.09 -3.75
C ALA A 46 9.85 10.78 -2.93
N ILE A 47 9.35 9.69 -3.49
CA ILE A 47 9.37 8.36 -2.85
C ILE A 47 10.58 7.57 -3.33
N GLU A 48 11.49 7.24 -2.42
CA GLU A 48 12.59 6.31 -2.65
C GLU A 48 12.09 4.87 -2.53
N ILE A 49 12.46 4.02 -3.50
CA ILE A 49 12.14 2.60 -3.49
C ILE A 49 13.45 1.80 -3.46
N PRO A 50 13.81 1.22 -2.31
CA PRO A 50 15.00 0.37 -2.21
C PRO A 50 14.91 -0.84 -3.15
N PRO A 51 16.05 -1.49 -3.45
CA PRO A 51 16.04 -2.77 -4.17
C PRO A 51 15.18 -3.80 -3.45
N ILE A 52 14.27 -4.43 -4.19
CA ILE A 52 13.44 -5.54 -3.70
C ILE A 52 14.12 -6.83 -4.13
N PRO A 53 14.35 -7.80 -3.21
CA PRO A 53 14.99 -9.05 -3.54
C PRO A 53 14.23 -9.84 -4.61
N ASP A 54 14.92 -10.77 -5.24
CA ASP A 54 14.40 -11.70 -6.23
C ASP A 54 14.01 -11.07 -7.59
N ARG A 55 13.80 -11.93 -8.58
CA ARG A 55 13.43 -11.53 -9.94
C ARG A 55 12.10 -10.78 -9.98
N ILE A 56 11.10 -11.25 -9.25
CA ILE A 56 9.79 -10.63 -9.15
C ILE A 56 9.90 -9.27 -8.49
N GLY A 57 10.75 -9.15 -7.46
CA GLY A 57 11.05 -7.89 -6.79
C GLY A 57 11.56 -6.83 -7.76
N HIS A 58 12.39 -7.21 -8.74
CA HIS A 58 12.83 -6.29 -9.79
C HIS A 58 11.67 -5.81 -10.67
N TYR A 59 10.74 -6.69 -11.04
CA TYR A 59 9.57 -6.29 -11.83
C TYR A 59 8.69 -5.31 -11.04
N VAL A 60 8.33 -5.67 -9.80
CA VAL A 60 7.50 -4.81 -8.94
C VAL A 60 8.17 -3.46 -8.71
N ARG A 61 9.48 -3.44 -8.42
CA ARG A 61 10.23 -2.19 -8.22
C ARG A 61 10.22 -1.31 -9.47
N ASN A 62 10.45 -1.87 -10.63
CA ASN A 62 10.46 -1.12 -11.88
C ASN A 62 9.07 -0.55 -12.21
N GLU A 63 8.01 -1.33 -12.03
CA GLU A 63 6.63 -0.87 -12.21
C GLU A 63 6.28 0.24 -11.20
N LEU A 64 6.70 0.12 -9.93
CA LEU A 64 6.51 1.18 -8.93
C LEU A 64 7.25 2.46 -9.29
N ILE A 65 8.52 2.38 -9.73
CA ILE A 65 9.28 3.55 -10.18
C ILE A 65 8.56 4.21 -11.35
N PHE A 66 8.10 3.42 -12.31
CA PHE A 66 7.34 3.95 -13.44
C PHE A 66 6.01 4.57 -13.02
N ALA A 67 5.29 3.92 -12.10
CA ALA A 67 4.00 4.39 -11.60
C ALA A 67 4.10 5.71 -10.83
N PHE A 68 5.19 5.94 -10.09
CA PHE A 68 5.40 7.17 -9.31
C PHE A 68 6.04 8.30 -10.11
N ASN A 69 7.07 7.99 -10.89
CA ASN A 69 7.85 8.99 -11.61
C ASN A 69 7.35 9.25 -13.05
N GLY A 70 6.52 8.35 -13.58
CA GLY A 70 6.17 8.36 -14.99
C GLY A 70 7.41 8.14 -15.87
N THR A 71 7.47 8.85 -16.99
CA THR A 71 8.62 8.80 -17.91
C THR A 71 9.70 9.84 -17.59
N GLY A 72 9.51 10.63 -16.53
CA GLY A 72 10.44 11.70 -16.12
C GLY A 72 11.64 11.15 -15.37
N SER A 73 12.84 11.58 -15.74
CA SER A 73 14.09 11.23 -15.06
C SER A 73 14.51 12.26 -14.00
N GLU A 74 13.63 13.19 -13.63
CA GLU A 74 13.97 14.20 -12.63
C GLU A 74 14.15 13.54 -11.25
N THR A 75 15.37 13.65 -10.74
CA THR A 75 15.71 13.17 -9.40
C THR A 75 15.22 14.18 -8.37
N THR A 76 14.04 13.96 -7.83
CA THR A 76 13.54 14.73 -6.69
C THR A 76 14.17 14.22 -5.41
N PRO A 77 14.61 15.09 -4.47
CA PRO A 77 15.10 14.65 -3.18
C PRO A 77 14.06 13.77 -2.47
N ALA A 78 14.47 12.59 -2.03
CA ALA A 78 13.57 11.65 -1.36
C ALA A 78 13.05 12.22 -0.04
N ARG A 79 11.75 12.24 0.13
CA ARG A 79 11.05 12.60 1.38
C ARG A 79 10.46 11.39 2.07
N TYR A 80 10.17 10.36 1.31
CA TYR A 80 9.58 9.11 1.79
C TYR A 80 10.40 7.92 1.33
N ARG A 81 10.32 6.85 2.08
CA ARG A 81 10.88 5.55 1.73
C ARG A 81 9.79 4.50 1.73
N LEU A 82 9.69 3.77 0.62
CA LEU A 82 8.73 2.67 0.44
C LEU A 82 9.47 1.34 0.51
N ASP A 83 9.30 0.63 1.60
CA ASP A 83 9.78 -0.74 1.75
C ASP A 83 8.69 -1.71 1.32
N VAL A 84 9.03 -2.66 0.43
CA VAL A 84 8.10 -3.69 -0.07
C VAL A 84 8.73 -5.07 0.14
N LYS A 85 7.94 -5.99 0.70
CA LYS A 85 8.30 -7.40 0.86
C LYS A 85 7.34 -8.25 0.04
N LEU A 86 7.87 -9.18 -0.73
CA LEU A 86 7.09 -10.07 -1.59
C LEU A 86 7.24 -11.52 -1.15
N LYS A 87 6.15 -12.27 -1.25
CA LYS A 87 6.15 -13.73 -1.09
C LYS A 87 5.35 -14.34 -2.23
N GLU A 88 5.98 -15.23 -2.97
CA GLU A 88 5.36 -15.97 -4.05
C GLU A 88 5.07 -17.40 -3.61
N ARG A 89 3.88 -17.91 -4.00
CA ARG A 89 3.49 -19.30 -3.84
C ARG A 89 2.85 -19.79 -5.14
N VAL A 90 3.29 -20.92 -5.64
CA VAL A 90 2.72 -21.54 -6.84
C VAL A 90 1.99 -22.81 -6.45
N GLN A 91 0.75 -22.93 -6.88
CA GLN A 91 -0.09 -24.12 -6.68
C GLN A 91 -0.57 -24.66 -8.02
N SER A 92 -0.78 -25.96 -8.11
CA SER A 92 -1.30 -26.63 -9.30
C SER A 92 -2.62 -27.34 -8.93
N PRO A 93 -3.76 -26.61 -8.95
CA PRO A 93 -5.01 -27.11 -8.41
C PRO A 93 -5.68 -28.17 -9.30
N ILE A 94 -5.36 -28.22 -10.60
CA ILE A 94 -6.00 -29.11 -11.55
C ILE A 94 -4.98 -30.12 -12.06
N ILE A 95 -5.26 -31.40 -11.86
CA ILE A 95 -4.47 -32.53 -12.33
C ILE A 95 -5.35 -33.36 -13.25
N ASP A 96 -4.83 -33.65 -14.44
CA ASP A 96 -5.43 -34.61 -15.35
C ASP A 96 -5.35 -36.02 -14.75
N THR A 97 -6.49 -36.65 -14.50
CA THR A 97 -6.59 -37.96 -13.84
C THR A 97 -6.08 -39.11 -14.69
N VAL A 98 -5.99 -38.93 -16.01
CA VAL A 98 -5.49 -39.96 -16.95
C VAL A 98 -3.98 -39.93 -17.05
N THR A 99 -3.39 -38.74 -17.16
CA THR A 99 -1.95 -38.55 -17.35
C THR A 99 -1.20 -38.24 -16.05
N GLY A 100 -1.89 -37.91 -14.97
CA GLY A 100 -1.32 -37.47 -13.70
C GLY A 100 -0.61 -36.11 -13.80
N ARG A 101 -0.81 -35.35 -14.88
CA ARG A 101 -0.13 -34.08 -15.14
C ARG A 101 -0.97 -32.89 -14.67
N ALA A 102 -0.32 -31.91 -14.09
CA ALA A 102 -0.95 -30.62 -13.80
C ALA A 102 -1.25 -29.87 -15.11
N THR A 103 -2.51 -29.50 -15.33
CA THR A 103 -3.00 -28.79 -16.52
C THR A 103 -3.12 -27.28 -16.28
N SER A 104 -3.08 -26.86 -15.03
CA SER A 104 -3.06 -25.44 -14.66
C SER A 104 -2.10 -25.16 -13.52
N ALA A 105 -1.72 -23.92 -13.37
CA ALA A 105 -1.02 -23.44 -12.20
C ALA A 105 -1.55 -22.05 -11.80
N THR A 106 -1.59 -21.81 -10.51
CA THR A 106 -1.98 -20.54 -9.92
C THR A 106 -0.80 -20.00 -9.12
N VAL A 107 -0.41 -18.78 -9.42
CA VAL A 107 0.59 -18.02 -8.68
C VAL A 107 -0.16 -17.13 -7.70
N PHE A 108 0.22 -17.19 -6.44
CA PHE A 108 -0.24 -16.27 -5.39
C PHE A 108 0.94 -15.37 -5.04
N MET A 109 0.73 -14.08 -5.10
CA MET A 109 1.74 -13.08 -4.76
C MET A 109 1.22 -12.21 -3.62
N ASP A 110 1.81 -12.37 -2.45
CA ASP A 110 1.54 -11.56 -1.28
C ASP A 110 2.58 -10.42 -1.23
N ALA A 111 2.11 -9.18 -1.15
CA ALA A 111 2.94 -7.98 -1.06
C ALA A 111 2.63 -7.21 0.22
N GLU A 112 3.61 -7.11 1.12
CA GLU A 112 3.54 -6.23 2.28
C GLU A 112 4.28 -4.94 1.93
N TYR A 113 3.65 -3.78 2.11
CA TYR A 113 4.28 -2.50 1.87
C TYR A 113 4.21 -1.59 3.08
N LYS A 114 5.21 -0.73 3.22
CA LYS A 114 5.32 0.25 4.30
C LYS A 114 5.94 1.54 3.77
N LEU A 115 5.22 2.65 3.88
CA LEU A 115 5.71 3.98 3.55
C LEU A 115 6.13 4.71 4.82
N THR A 116 7.36 5.19 4.86
CA THR A 116 7.95 5.90 6.00
C THR A 116 8.40 7.29 5.58
N ALA A 117 8.07 8.32 6.34
CA ALA A 117 8.59 9.67 6.14
C ALA A 117 10.03 9.77 6.66
N LEU A 118 10.99 10.17 5.80
CA LEU A 118 12.41 10.20 6.16
C LEU A 118 12.76 11.24 7.23
N ALA A 119 12.09 12.39 7.21
CA ALA A 119 12.35 13.47 8.16
C ALA A 119 11.96 13.09 9.60
N THR A 120 10.78 12.47 9.78
CA THR A 120 10.22 12.14 11.10
C THR A 120 10.46 10.69 11.50
N ARG A 121 10.88 9.83 10.55
CA ARG A 121 10.96 8.37 10.69
C ARG A 121 9.64 7.72 11.08
N LYS A 122 8.52 8.42 10.89
CA LYS A 122 7.18 7.91 11.17
C LYS A 122 6.63 7.12 9.99
N GLU A 123 5.88 6.10 10.31
CA GLU A 123 5.08 5.38 9.32
C GLU A 123 3.94 6.28 8.85
N VAL A 124 3.81 6.39 7.52
CA VAL A 124 2.74 7.13 6.86
C VAL A 124 1.57 6.21 6.60
N THR A 125 1.86 5.07 5.98
CA THR A 125 0.87 4.03 5.70
C THR A 125 1.57 2.69 5.49
N SER A 126 0.85 1.62 5.76
CA SER A 126 1.28 0.25 5.48
C SER A 126 0.08 -0.62 5.13
N GLY A 127 0.34 -1.73 4.49
CA GLY A 127 -0.72 -2.68 4.17
C GLY A 127 -0.19 -3.94 3.50
N THR A 128 -1.11 -4.85 3.28
CA THR A 128 -0.87 -6.11 2.57
C THR A 128 -1.80 -6.21 1.39
N LEU A 129 -1.29 -6.65 0.27
CA LEU A 129 -2.01 -6.93 -0.96
C LEU A 129 -1.77 -8.37 -1.36
N MET A 130 -2.76 -8.99 -1.99
CA MET A 130 -2.65 -10.32 -2.56
C MET A 130 -3.13 -10.29 -4.00
N GLN A 131 -2.29 -10.76 -4.91
CA GLN A 131 -2.63 -10.95 -6.32
C GLN A 131 -2.57 -12.41 -6.68
N ILE A 132 -3.39 -12.79 -7.65
CA ILE A 132 -3.53 -14.18 -8.09
C ILE A 132 -3.56 -14.20 -9.61
N ALA A 133 -2.55 -14.85 -10.21
CA ALA A 133 -2.52 -15.13 -11.64
C ALA A 133 -2.64 -16.64 -11.88
N SER A 134 -3.48 -17.03 -12.81
CA SER A 134 -3.56 -18.42 -13.27
C SER A 134 -3.09 -18.52 -14.70
N TYR A 135 -2.45 -19.63 -15.03
CA TYR A 135 -2.03 -19.95 -16.39
C TYR A 135 -2.17 -21.45 -16.69
N ASP A 136 -2.43 -21.75 -17.94
CA ASP A 136 -2.51 -23.13 -18.41
C ASP A 136 -1.12 -23.74 -18.54
N ARG A 137 -1.01 -25.01 -18.21
CA ARG A 137 0.20 -25.81 -18.37
C ARG A 137 0.07 -26.76 -19.53
N PHE A 138 1.04 -26.71 -20.42
CA PHE A 138 1.13 -27.56 -21.59
C PHE A 138 2.23 -28.62 -21.42
N SER A 139 2.28 -29.57 -22.35
CA SER A 139 3.39 -30.54 -22.41
C SER A 139 4.75 -29.88 -22.71
N ASN A 140 4.74 -28.73 -23.36
CA ASN A 140 5.95 -27.98 -23.69
C ASN A 140 6.45 -27.16 -22.50
N ARG A 141 7.64 -27.50 -22.00
CA ARG A 141 8.28 -26.82 -20.86
C ARG A 141 8.53 -25.33 -21.10
N LEU A 142 8.97 -24.96 -22.31
CA LEU A 142 9.26 -23.56 -22.63
C LEU A 142 8.00 -22.69 -22.59
N SER A 143 6.89 -23.22 -23.10
CA SER A 143 5.59 -22.52 -23.04
C SER A 143 5.15 -22.29 -21.60
N ASN A 144 5.33 -23.27 -20.72
CA ASN A 144 5.02 -23.13 -19.30
C ASN A 144 5.85 -22.06 -18.60
N VAL A 145 7.16 -22.00 -18.88
CA VAL A 145 8.05 -20.97 -18.32
C VAL A 145 7.65 -19.58 -18.78
N ARG A 146 7.27 -19.43 -20.05
CA ARG A 146 6.82 -18.14 -20.59
C ARG A 146 5.46 -17.72 -19.97
N ALA A 147 4.52 -18.65 -19.87
CA ALA A 147 3.21 -18.39 -19.26
C ALA A 147 3.34 -17.99 -17.79
N ALA A 148 4.21 -18.66 -17.02
CA ALA A 148 4.50 -18.31 -15.64
C ALA A 148 5.06 -16.88 -15.53
N ARG A 149 6.07 -16.55 -16.36
CA ARG A 149 6.67 -15.21 -16.36
C ARG A 149 5.67 -14.11 -16.74
N ASP A 150 4.81 -14.37 -17.70
CA ASP A 150 3.76 -13.44 -18.09
C ASP A 150 2.77 -13.19 -16.93
N GLY A 151 2.40 -14.25 -16.20
CA GLY A 151 1.60 -14.14 -14.97
C GLY A 151 2.29 -13.27 -13.91
N GLU A 152 3.56 -13.53 -13.61
CA GLU A 152 4.34 -12.75 -12.65
C GLU A 152 4.43 -11.25 -13.03
N ILE A 153 4.62 -10.93 -14.31
CA ILE A 153 4.69 -9.54 -14.79
C ILE A 153 3.35 -8.84 -14.63
N ARG A 154 2.25 -9.52 -14.95
CA ARG A 154 0.91 -8.96 -14.74
C ARG A 154 0.61 -8.70 -13.28
N ASP A 155 0.93 -9.65 -12.40
CA ASP A 155 0.76 -9.49 -10.96
C ASP A 155 1.62 -8.35 -10.41
N ALA A 156 2.88 -8.27 -10.85
CA ALA A 156 3.79 -7.19 -10.45
C ALA A 156 3.24 -5.80 -10.81
N LYS A 157 2.68 -5.66 -12.02
CA LYS A 157 2.04 -4.41 -12.46
C LYS A 157 0.82 -4.09 -11.62
N THR A 158 -0.07 -5.06 -11.41
CA THR A 158 -1.29 -4.87 -10.62
C THR A 158 -0.95 -4.46 -9.17
N ILE A 159 0.03 -5.12 -8.55
CA ILE A 159 0.50 -4.77 -7.20
C ILE A 159 1.05 -3.34 -7.17
N ALA A 160 1.86 -2.96 -8.16
CA ALA A 160 2.42 -1.60 -8.23
C ALA A 160 1.32 -0.54 -8.37
N ASP A 161 0.34 -0.77 -9.22
CA ASP A 161 -0.81 0.13 -9.43
C ASP A 161 -1.65 0.25 -8.14
N GLU A 162 -1.91 -0.85 -7.44
CA GLU A 162 -2.66 -0.84 -6.19
C GLU A 162 -1.90 -0.12 -5.06
N ILE A 163 -0.61 -0.39 -4.90
CA ILE A 163 0.25 0.32 -3.93
C ILE A 163 0.23 1.82 -4.23
N ARG A 164 0.41 2.20 -5.51
CA ARG A 164 0.35 3.60 -5.93
C ARG A 164 -0.98 4.24 -5.54
N ASN A 165 -2.10 3.58 -5.84
CA ASN A 165 -3.43 4.12 -5.54
C ASN A 165 -3.64 4.31 -4.03
N LYS A 166 -3.24 3.34 -3.20
CA LYS A 166 -3.35 3.45 -1.74
C LYS A 166 -2.46 4.57 -1.18
N ILE A 167 -1.21 4.65 -1.63
CA ILE A 167 -0.29 5.72 -1.22
C ILE A 167 -0.80 7.09 -1.70
N SER A 168 -1.31 7.18 -2.94
CA SER A 168 -1.86 8.42 -3.47
C SER A 168 -3.05 8.93 -2.65
N MET A 169 -3.95 8.05 -2.25
CA MET A 169 -5.07 8.41 -1.37
C MET A 169 -4.57 8.90 -0.02
N GLU A 170 -3.64 8.18 0.60
CA GLU A 170 -3.11 8.58 1.90
C GLU A 170 -2.42 9.94 1.84
N LEU A 171 -1.54 10.18 0.86
CA LEU A 171 -0.85 11.45 0.71
C LEU A 171 -1.77 12.61 0.33
N ALA A 172 -2.83 12.35 -0.47
CA ALA A 172 -3.79 13.38 -0.86
C ALA A 172 -4.62 13.90 0.32
N PHE A 173 -4.96 13.01 1.27
CA PHE A 173 -5.84 13.33 2.40
C PHE A 173 -5.13 13.40 3.74
N ARG A 174 -3.82 13.25 3.75
CA ARG A 174 -3.01 13.29 4.97
C ARG A 174 -3.17 14.62 5.68
N ASP A 175 -3.48 14.55 6.96
CA ASP A 175 -3.44 15.68 7.88
C ASP A 175 -2.17 15.58 8.72
N PRO A 176 -1.16 16.43 8.46
CA PRO A 176 0.11 16.38 9.19
C PRO A 176 -0.03 16.67 10.69
N SER A 177 -1.12 17.32 11.10
CA SER A 177 -1.39 17.59 12.52
C SER A 177 -1.74 16.33 13.32
N LYS A 178 -2.14 15.25 12.61
CA LYS A 178 -2.41 13.93 13.19
C LYS A 178 -1.18 13.03 13.31
N ASP A 179 -0.04 13.49 12.84
CA ASP A 179 1.23 12.81 13.10
C ASP A 179 1.52 12.86 14.59
N LYS A 180 0.90 11.96 15.34
CA LYS A 180 1.23 11.76 16.75
C LYS A 180 2.73 11.57 16.86
N GLU A 181 3.36 12.44 17.66
CA GLU A 181 4.72 12.23 18.14
C GLU A 181 4.87 10.77 18.58
N PRO A 182 5.90 10.05 18.13
CA PRO A 182 6.09 8.69 18.58
C PRO A 182 6.10 8.75 20.10
N THR A 183 5.20 8.03 20.73
CA THR A 183 5.27 7.84 22.19
C THR A 183 6.71 7.40 22.46
N PRO A 184 7.50 8.16 23.23
CA PRO A 184 8.85 7.72 23.55
C PRO A 184 8.70 6.34 24.14
N LEU A 185 9.42 5.36 23.59
CA LEU A 185 9.54 4.06 24.20
C LEU A 185 10.06 4.37 25.62
N VAL A 186 9.18 4.38 26.59
CA VAL A 186 9.56 4.42 28.00
C VAL A 186 10.42 3.17 28.16
N ALA A 187 11.74 3.40 28.25
CA ALA A 187 12.65 2.33 28.56
C ALA A 187 12.08 1.63 29.83
N PRO A 188 11.96 0.31 29.84
CA PRO A 188 11.53 -0.37 31.04
C PRO A 188 12.38 0.13 32.20
N PRO A 189 11.77 0.45 33.35
CA PRO A 189 12.53 0.93 34.49
C PRO A 189 13.67 -0.06 34.75
N PRO A 190 14.86 0.41 35.10
CA PRO A 190 15.97 -0.47 35.40
C PRO A 190 15.50 -1.46 36.50
N PRO A 191 15.85 -2.75 36.40
CA PRO A 191 15.48 -3.74 37.39
C PRO A 191 15.89 -3.23 38.76
N ASN A 192 14.97 -3.23 39.71
CA ASN A 192 15.24 -2.84 41.08
C ASN A 192 16.40 -3.71 41.61
N ALA A 193 17.33 -3.10 42.33
CA ALA A 193 18.44 -3.81 42.95
C ALA A 193 17.99 -4.95 43.89
N ALA A 194 16.70 -5.00 44.23
CA ALA A 194 16.07 -6.07 45.02
C ALA A 194 15.75 -7.33 44.19
N ASP A 195 15.75 -7.26 42.86
CA ASP A 195 15.44 -8.39 41.96
C ASP A 195 16.66 -9.30 41.68
N PHE A 196 17.84 -8.94 42.17
CA PHE A 196 18.99 -9.82 42.08
C PHE A 196 18.98 -10.76 43.27
N PRO A 197 18.91 -12.07 43.06
CA PRO A 197 19.06 -13.02 44.17
C PRO A 197 20.44 -12.80 44.80
N HIS A 198 20.44 -12.43 46.10
CA HIS A 198 21.68 -12.33 46.86
C HIS A 198 22.40 -13.66 46.74
N ALA A 199 23.56 -13.65 46.12
CA ALA A 199 24.48 -14.79 46.19
C ALA A 199 24.73 -15.09 47.67
N GLN A 200 24.10 -16.15 48.18
CA GLN A 200 24.39 -16.67 49.50
C GLN A 200 25.85 -17.14 49.48
N GLY A 201 26.67 -16.45 50.27
CA GLY A 201 28.06 -16.82 50.45
C GLY A 201 28.16 -18.26 50.95
N GLU A 202 28.95 -19.05 50.23
CA GLU A 202 29.39 -20.37 50.74
C GLU A 202 30.14 -20.18 52.07
N PRO A 203 29.77 -20.91 53.13
CA PRO A 203 30.61 -20.97 54.31
C PRO A 203 31.80 -21.85 54.01
N GLY A 204 33.01 -21.29 54.19
CA GLY A 204 34.28 -22.01 54.09
C GLY A 204 34.31 -23.26 54.96
N GLY A 205 34.57 -24.38 54.31
CA GLY A 205 34.90 -25.64 54.95
C GLY A 205 36.41 -25.75 55.20
N LYS A 206 36.72 -26.14 56.38
CA LYS A 206 38.07 -26.46 56.87
C LYS A 206 38.70 -27.66 56.14
#